data_bf4f152a7e0942d014b7f39b946df1da
#
_entry.id   bf4f152a7e0942d014b7f39b946df1da
#
_cell.length_a   1.000
_cell.length_b   1.000
_cell.length_c   1.000
_cell.angle_alpha   90.00
_cell.angle_beta   90.00
_cell.angle_gamma   90.00
#
_symmetry.space_group_name_H-M   'P 1'
#
loop_
_entity.id
_entity.type
_entity.pdbx_description
1 polymer ?
#
loop_
_entity_poly.entity_id
_entity_poly.type
_entity_poly.pdbx_seq_one_letter_code
_entity_poly.pdbx_strand_id
1 'polypeptide(L)'
;MHSTVIKLIGEVLDEMNLVDRAASVLGIGCCGLHMDYIAYDTTTAPHGRACAVATGMKRANPDTLVFTYQGDGDFASIGMAESIHAANRGENITVIFINNGIYGMTGGQMAPTTLIGMKASTAPKGRIAEEHGYPMHMCEILNQLTAPAYLVRTSCNTPQNVIKTKQAIHKAFQNQLDGKGFSMVEIVTNCPTNWGLDPLDSLKFIEEKMLPEYPLGVIRDR
;
A
#
# COMPACT_ATOMS: atom_id res chain seq x y z
N MET A 1 9.68 4.25 -6.35
CA MET A 1 9.05 5.32 -5.51
C MET A 1 8.97 5.00 -4.01
N HIS A 2 9.42 3.84 -3.54
CA HIS A 2 9.42 3.52 -2.10
C HIS A 2 10.06 4.63 -1.25
N SER A 3 11.23 5.12 -1.63
CA SER A 3 11.93 6.21 -0.91
C SER A 3 11.10 7.47 -0.76
N THR A 4 10.34 7.85 -1.80
CA THR A 4 9.42 9.01 -1.72
C THR A 4 8.32 8.77 -0.70
N VAL A 5 7.68 7.59 -0.73
CA VAL A 5 6.57 7.28 0.20
C VAL A 5 7.07 7.23 1.64
N ILE A 6 8.22 6.61 1.88
CA ILE A 6 8.82 6.51 3.23
C ILE A 6 9.17 7.90 3.76
N LYS A 7 9.74 8.76 2.90
CA LYS A 7 9.97 10.17 3.26
C LYS A 7 8.67 10.87 3.67
N LEU A 8 7.58 10.69 2.91
CA LEU A 8 6.28 11.29 3.25
C LEU A 8 5.73 10.77 4.57
N ILE A 9 5.89 9.48 4.86
CA ILE A 9 5.51 8.91 6.17
C ILE A 9 6.30 9.58 7.29
N GLY A 10 7.64 9.69 7.16
CA GLY A 10 8.49 10.36 8.13
C GLY A 10 8.08 11.81 8.35
N GLU A 11 7.89 12.58 7.27
CA GLU A 11 7.43 13.97 7.37
C GLU A 11 6.07 14.11 8.08
N VAL A 12 5.12 13.21 7.80
CA VAL A 12 3.81 13.23 8.48
C VAL A 12 3.95 12.89 9.96
N LEU A 13 4.76 11.90 10.31
CA LEU A 13 5.01 11.55 11.71
C LEU A 13 5.67 12.69 12.48
N ASP A 14 6.65 13.40 11.86
CA ASP A 14 7.28 14.58 12.44
C ASP A 14 6.27 15.72 12.65
N GLU A 15 5.47 16.05 11.63
CA GLU A 15 4.46 17.12 11.69
C GLU A 15 3.39 16.86 12.75
N MET A 16 3.06 15.57 12.98
CA MET A 16 2.07 15.16 13.99
C MET A 16 2.70 14.89 15.37
N ASN A 17 4.02 15.01 15.53
CA ASN A 17 4.78 14.66 16.74
C ASN A 17 4.53 13.22 17.21
N LEU A 18 4.57 12.27 16.27
CA LEU A 18 4.23 10.86 16.51
C LEU A 18 5.42 9.89 16.36
N VAL A 19 6.63 10.35 16.05
CA VAL A 19 7.78 9.46 15.80
C VAL A 19 7.98 8.46 16.95
N ASP A 20 7.99 8.94 18.21
CA ASP A 20 8.18 8.11 19.41
C ASP A 20 6.93 7.27 19.80
N ARG A 21 5.83 7.42 19.08
CA ARG A 21 4.56 6.73 19.33
C ARG A 21 4.07 5.94 18.14
N ALA A 22 4.87 5.85 17.11
CA ALA A 22 4.54 5.14 15.87
C ALA A 22 5.27 3.80 15.80
N ALA A 23 4.56 2.78 15.36
CA ALA A 23 5.14 1.48 15.08
C ALA A 23 4.63 0.95 13.74
N SER A 24 5.55 0.59 12.85
CA SER A 24 5.21 0.01 11.57
C SER A 24 5.36 -1.51 11.56
N VAL A 25 4.51 -2.18 10.81
CA VAL A 25 4.64 -3.59 10.47
C VAL A 25 4.93 -3.70 8.99
N LEU A 26 6.14 -4.12 8.66
CA LEU A 26 6.58 -4.26 7.28
C LEU A 26 6.17 -5.63 6.73
N GLY A 27 5.57 -5.61 5.55
CA GLY A 27 5.37 -6.82 4.77
C GLY A 27 6.68 -7.31 4.14
N ILE A 28 6.65 -8.48 3.53
CA ILE A 28 7.79 -9.04 2.81
C ILE A 28 7.82 -8.53 1.37
N GLY A 29 9.01 -8.14 0.92
CA GLY A 29 9.28 -7.59 -0.40
C GLY A 29 10.07 -6.28 -0.33
N CYS A 30 10.03 -5.48 -1.39
CA CYS A 30 10.74 -4.19 -1.45
C CYS A 30 10.29 -3.21 -0.34
N CYS A 31 9.10 -3.42 0.22
CA CYS A 31 8.60 -2.67 1.36
C CYS A 31 9.42 -2.86 2.66
N GLY A 32 10.21 -3.93 2.77
CA GLY A 32 11.07 -4.17 3.94
C GLY A 32 12.48 -3.56 3.84
N LEU A 33 12.88 -3.06 2.67
CA LEU A 33 14.27 -2.61 2.43
C LEU A 33 14.65 -1.29 3.10
N HIS A 34 13.70 -0.60 3.73
CA HIS A 34 13.93 0.71 4.33
C HIS A 34 14.06 0.70 5.85
N MET A 35 13.98 -0.47 6.47
CA MET A 35 13.98 -0.58 7.95
C MET A 35 15.21 0.07 8.61
N ASP A 36 16.34 0.09 7.92
CA ASP A 36 17.58 0.70 8.43
C ASP A 36 17.65 2.23 8.24
N TYR A 37 16.63 2.84 7.64
CA TYR A 37 16.60 4.27 7.26
C TYR A 37 15.50 5.06 7.95
N ILE A 38 14.83 4.49 8.94
CA ILE A 38 13.70 5.09 9.66
C ILE A 38 13.98 5.22 11.15
N ALA A 39 13.40 6.23 11.79
CA ALA A 39 13.60 6.51 13.22
C ALA A 39 12.45 6.03 14.12
N TYR A 40 11.29 5.69 13.56
CA TYR A 40 10.17 5.12 14.31
C TYR A 40 10.30 3.59 14.46
N ASP A 41 9.64 3.03 15.46
CA ASP A 41 9.70 1.60 15.73
C ASP A 41 9.15 0.79 14.54
N THR A 42 9.82 -0.32 14.25
CA THR A 42 9.41 -1.20 13.16
C THR A 42 9.62 -2.68 13.50
N THR A 43 8.75 -3.51 12.98
CA THR A 43 8.89 -4.96 13.00
C THR A 43 8.53 -5.53 11.63
N THR A 44 9.01 -6.72 11.34
CA THR A 44 8.62 -7.47 10.14
C THR A 44 7.59 -8.53 10.49
N ALA A 45 6.71 -8.85 9.54
CA ALA A 45 5.79 -9.97 9.65
C ALA A 45 6.15 -11.04 8.61
N PRO A 46 5.80 -12.31 8.80
CA PRO A 46 5.80 -13.28 7.72
C PRO A 46 4.96 -12.78 6.55
N HIS A 47 5.31 -13.20 5.33
CA HIS A 47 4.66 -12.73 4.11
C HIS A 47 3.14 -12.81 4.18
N GLY A 48 2.45 -11.69 3.94
CA GLY A 48 1.00 -11.57 4.00
C GLY A 48 0.40 -11.44 5.40
N ARG A 49 1.20 -11.40 6.48
CA ARG A 49 0.69 -11.39 7.86
C ARG A 49 0.78 -10.02 8.54
N ALA A 50 1.17 -8.98 7.81
CA ALA A 50 1.38 -7.66 8.41
C ALA A 50 0.10 -7.09 9.05
N CYS A 51 -1.07 -7.22 8.42
CA CYS A 51 -2.34 -6.78 9.01
C CYS A 51 -2.70 -7.55 10.30
N ALA A 52 -2.39 -8.85 10.38
CA ALA A 52 -2.63 -9.64 11.59
C ALA A 52 -1.70 -9.22 12.74
N VAL A 53 -0.41 -9.02 12.44
CA VAL A 53 0.57 -8.53 13.44
C VAL A 53 0.18 -7.13 13.91
N ALA A 54 -0.14 -6.21 12.98
CA ALA A 54 -0.58 -4.85 13.31
C ALA A 54 -1.84 -4.84 14.19
N THR A 55 -2.80 -5.73 13.92
CA THR A 55 -3.99 -5.92 14.76
C THR A 55 -3.59 -6.29 16.20
N GLY A 56 -2.69 -7.26 16.37
CA GLY A 56 -2.19 -7.68 17.68
C GLY A 56 -1.47 -6.55 18.41
N MET A 57 -0.57 -5.85 17.72
CA MET A 57 0.17 -4.71 18.28
C MET A 57 -0.77 -3.59 18.73
N LYS A 58 -1.73 -3.19 17.89
CA LYS A 58 -2.69 -2.13 18.21
C LYS A 58 -3.57 -2.48 19.40
N ARG A 59 -4.00 -3.73 19.49
CA ARG A 59 -4.82 -4.20 20.62
C ARG A 59 -4.02 -4.28 21.94
N ALA A 60 -2.74 -4.66 21.86
CA ALA A 60 -1.86 -4.70 23.03
C ALA A 60 -1.44 -3.29 23.50
N ASN A 61 -1.28 -2.35 22.57
CA ASN A 61 -0.85 -0.97 22.82
C ASN A 61 -1.81 0.03 22.12
N PRO A 62 -2.97 0.31 22.71
CA PRO A 62 -4.01 1.13 22.06
C PRO A 62 -3.57 2.56 21.74
N ASP A 63 -2.61 3.12 22.48
CA ASP A 63 -2.13 4.49 22.32
C ASP A 63 -1.07 4.64 21.22
N THR A 64 -0.51 3.53 20.72
CA THR A 64 0.48 3.54 19.64
C THR A 64 -0.21 3.76 18.28
N LEU A 65 0.35 4.60 17.44
CA LEU A 65 -0.01 4.67 16.02
C LEU A 65 0.58 3.45 15.31
N VAL A 66 -0.26 2.49 14.94
CA VAL A 66 0.20 1.25 14.28
C VAL A 66 -0.21 1.28 12.81
N PHE A 67 0.76 1.13 11.92
CA PHE A 67 0.47 1.05 10.49
C PHE A 67 1.26 -0.09 9.82
N THR A 68 0.74 -0.58 8.70
CA THR A 68 1.46 -1.53 7.85
C THR A 68 2.02 -0.84 6.62
N TYR A 69 3.12 -1.34 6.10
CA TYR A 69 3.68 -0.94 4.80
C TYR A 69 3.88 -2.18 3.96
N GLN A 70 3.06 -2.35 2.92
CA GLN A 70 2.93 -3.61 2.19
C GLN A 70 2.88 -3.38 0.68
N GLY A 71 3.51 -4.26 -0.10
CA GLY A 71 3.34 -4.32 -1.54
C GLY A 71 2.08 -5.09 -1.95
N ASP A 72 1.76 -5.06 -3.24
CA ASP A 72 0.58 -5.72 -3.81
C ASP A 72 0.60 -7.25 -3.68
N GLY A 73 1.76 -7.86 -3.86
CA GLY A 73 1.91 -9.30 -3.61
C GLY A 73 1.72 -9.68 -2.14
N ASP A 74 2.14 -8.82 -1.21
CA ASP A 74 1.99 -9.07 0.22
C ASP A 74 0.55 -8.85 0.68
N PHE A 75 -0.05 -7.71 0.33
CA PHE A 75 -1.38 -7.31 0.80
C PHE A 75 -2.52 -7.99 0.04
N ALA A 76 -2.44 -7.99 -1.29
CA ALA A 76 -3.55 -8.39 -2.16
C ALA A 76 -3.45 -9.84 -2.70
N SER A 77 -2.37 -10.57 -2.40
CA SER A 77 -2.21 -11.98 -2.74
C SER A 77 -2.09 -12.82 -1.48
N ILE A 78 -0.87 -13.00 -0.96
CA ILE A 78 -0.59 -13.90 0.17
C ILE A 78 -1.36 -13.47 1.42
N GLY A 79 -1.52 -12.16 1.65
CA GLY A 79 -2.21 -11.59 2.80
C GLY A 79 -3.68 -11.22 2.57
N MET A 80 -4.31 -11.69 1.50
CA MET A 80 -5.68 -11.27 1.16
C MET A 80 -6.68 -11.55 2.27
N ALA A 81 -6.62 -12.72 2.90
CA ALA A 81 -7.51 -13.09 3.99
C ALA A 81 -7.31 -12.18 5.21
N GLU A 82 -6.08 -11.96 5.64
CA GLU A 82 -5.74 -11.10 6.77
C GLU A 82 -6.16 -9.66 6.52
N SER A 83 -5.95 -9.17 5.30
CA SER A 83 -6.31 -7.82 4.87
C SER A 83 -7.82 -7.59 4.93
N ILE A 84 -8.59 -8.51 4.33
CA ILE A 84 -10.06 -8.46 4.36
C ILE A 84 -10.58 -8.56 5.79
N HIS A 85 -10.09 -9.49 6.59
CA HIS A 85 -10.56 -9.68 7.96
C HIS A 85 -10.22 -8.51 8.88
N ALA A 86 -9.04 -7.89 8.74
CA ALA A 86 -8.69 -6.68 9.49
C ALA A 86 -9.62 -5.52 9.11
N ALA A 87 -9.85 -5.30 7.81
CA ALA A 87 -10.77 -4.28 7.33
C ALA A 87 -12.22 -4.54 7.76
N ASN A 88 -12.68 -5.79 7.67
CA ASN A 88 -14.06 -6.15 8.05
C ASN A 88 -14.34 -5.97 9.54
N ARG A 89 -13.34 -6.20 10.40
CA ARG A 89 -13.46 -5.92 11.84
C ARG A 89 -13.32 -4.45 12.19
N GLY A 90 -12.94 -3.59 11.22
CA GLY A 90 -12.67 -2.18 11.47
C GLY A 90 -11.50 -1.97 12.44
N GLU A 91 -10.46 -2.82 12.35
CA GLU A 91 -9.28 -2.69 13.21
C GLU A 91 -8.73 -1.28 13.12
N ASN A 92 -8.41 -0.67 14.26
CA ASN A 92 -7.93 0.71 14.30
C ASN A 92 -6.45 0.79 13.88
N ILE A 93 -6.17 0.46 12.64
CA ILE A 93 -4.85 0.48 12.00
C ILE A 93 -4.90 1.21 10.66
N THR A 94 -3.73 1.68 10.21
CA THR A 94 -3.58 2.27 8.88
C THR A 94 -2.77 1.34 7.98
N VAL A 95 -3.24 1.09 6.78
CA VAL A 95 -2.51 0.33 5.76
C VAL A 95 -1.96 1.28 4.70
N ILE A 96 -0.64 1.31 4.54
CA ILE A 96 0.04 1.94 3.40
C ILE A 96 0.31 0.84 2.37
N PHE A 97 -0.48 0.84 1.32
CA PHE A 97 -0.50 -0.20 0.30
C PHE A 97 0.17 0.29 -0.99
N ILE A 98 1.29 -0.33 -1.35
CA ILE A 98 2.06 -0.01 -2.54
C ILE A 98 1.62 -0.90 -3.69
N ASN A 99 1.00 -0.29 -4.70
CA ASN A 99 0.56 -0.95 -5.92
C ASN A 99 1.49 -0.59 -7.08
N ASN A 100 2.36 -1.52 -7.46
CA ASN A 100 3.24 -1.38 -8.63
C ASN A 100 3.01 -2.46 -9.70
N GLY A 101 1.96 -3.26 -9.53
CA GLY A 101 1.56 -4.28 -10.51
C GLY A 101 2.54 -5.44 -10.67
N ILE A 102 3.48 -5.68 -9.72
CA ILE A 102 4.48 -6.73 -9.91
C ILE A 102 5.17 -7.12 -8.58
N TYR A 103 5.57 -8.39 -8.44
CA TYR A 103 6.49 -8.80 -7.37
C TYR A 103 7.91 -8.33 -7.70
N GLY A 104 8.29 -7.16 -7.18
CA GLY A 104 9.55 -6.52 -7.56
C GLY A 104 10.79 -7.25 -7.05
N MET A 105 10.84 -7.62 -5.77
CA MET A 105 12.02 -8.18 -5.11
C MET A 105 12.46 -9.53 -5.68
N THR A 106 11.52 -10.39 -6.04
CA THR A 106 11.79 -11.77 -6.44
C THR A 106 12.01 -11.97 -7.95
N GLY A 107 12.04 -10.88 -8.72
CA GLY A 107 12.37 -10.93 -10.14
C GLY A 107 11.18 -10.76 -11.08
N GLY A 108 10.15 -10.03 -10.67
CA GLY A 108 9.11 -9.55 -11.58
C GLY A 108 8.02 -10.55 -11.90
N GLN A 109 7.59 -11.36 -10.97
CA GLN A 109 6.42 -12.22 -11.13
C GLN A 109 5.15 -11.38 -11.19
N MET A 110 4.13 -11.90 -11.84
CA MET A 110 2.81 -11.30 -11.92
C MET A 110 2.19 -11.19 -10.51
N ALA A 111 1.76 -9.99 -10.15
CA ALA A 111 1.00 -9.69 -8.92
C ALA A 111 -0.51 -9.71 -9.20
N PRO A 112 -1.36 -9.74 -8.17
CA PRO A 112 -2.81 -9.65 -8.36
C PRO A 112 -3.22 -8.38 -9.13
N THR A 113 -2.47 -7.30 -8.97
CA THR A 113 -2.71 -5.98 -9.55
C THR A 113 -2.05 -5.76 -10.91
N THR A 114 -1.34 -6.74 -11.48
CA THR A 114 -0.72 -6.65 -12.81
C THR A 114 -1.78 -6.36 -13.89
N LEU A 115 -1.52 -5.38 -14.74
CA LEU A 115 -2.47 -5.00 -15.81
C LEU A 115 -2.62 -6.08 -16.88
N ILE A 116 -3.77 -6.11 -17.56
CA ILE A 116 -3.92 -6.94 -18.75
C ILE A 116 -2.90 -6.50 -19.81
N GLY A 117 -2.25 -7.46 -20.44
CA GLY A 117 -1.18 -7.24 -21.41
C GLY A 117 0.19 -6.88 -20.81
N MET A 118 0.27 -6.55 -19.54
CA MET A 118 1.54 -6.24 -18.87
C MET A 118 2.39 -7.51 -18.71
N LYS A 119 3.64 -7.45 -19.16
CA LYS A 119 4.58 -8.56 -19.08
C LYS A 119 5.11 -8.72 -17.66
N ALA A 120 5.29 -9.97 -17.27
CA ALA A 120 5.90 -10.40 -16.02
C ALA A 120 6.70 -11.68 -16.25
N SER A 121 7.60 -12.05 -15.34
CA SER A 121 8.38 -13.30 -15.50
C SER A 121 7.50 -14.56 -15.53
N THR A 122 6.34 -14.54 -14.86
CA THR A 122 5.33 -15.61 -14.90
C THR A 122 4.25 -15.39 -15.97
N ALA A 123 4.28 -14.29 -16.70
CA ALA A 123 3.42 -13.98 -17.83
C ALA A 123 4.22 -13.29 -18.94
N PRO A 124 5.17 -13.98 -19.61
CA PRO A 124 6.13 -13.36 -20.53
C PRO A 124 5.48 -12.79 -21.80
N LYS A 125 4.31 -13.28 -22.16
CA LYS A 125 3.50 -12.76 -23.28
C LYS A 125 2.54 -11.63 -22.84
N GLY A 126 2.53 -11.30 -21.56
CA GLY A 126 1.58 -10.39 -20.93
C GLY A 126 0.45 -11.12 -20.21
N ARG A 127 -0.16 -10.46 -19.21
CA ARG A 127 -1.33 -11.01 -18.49
C ARG A 127 -2.50 -11.17 -19.43
N ILE A 128 -3.10 -12.34 -19.45
CA ILE A 128 -4.29 -12.68 -20.25
C ILE A 128 -5.42 -13.00 -19.28
N ALA A 129 -6.58 -12.34 -19.46
CA ALA A 129 -7.68 -12.45 -18.49
C ALA A 129 -8.23 -13.88 -18.34
N GLU A 130 -8.32 -14.62 -19.45
CA GLU A 130 -8.82 -15.99 -19.49
C GLU A 130 -7.94 -16.99 -18.74
N GLU A 131 -6.62 -16.72 -18.67
CA GLU A 131 -5.65 -17.61 -18.01
C GLU A 131 -5.31 -17.14 -16.58
N HIS A 132 -5.26 -15.81 -16.36
CA HIS A 132 -4.70 -15.23 -15.15
C HIS A 132 -5.70 -14.39 -14.35
N GLY A 133 -6.94 -14.28 -14.81
CA GLY A 133 -7.95 -13.39 -14.22
C GLY A 133 -7.63 -11.90 -14.41
N TYR A 134 -8.52 -11.05 -13.94
CA TYR A 134 -8.42 -9.59 -14.04
C TYR A 134 -7.59 -8.97 -12.92
N PRO A 135 -7.06 -7.74 -13.10
CA PRO A 135 -6.43 -6.98 -12.03
C PRO A 135 -7.35 -6.79 -10.83
N MET A 136 -6.82 -6.91 -9.61
CA MET A 136 -7.60 -6.75 -8.39
C MET A 136 -7.60 -5.29 -7.93
N HIS A 137 -8.78 -4.75 -7.66
CA HIS A 137 -9.01 -3.38 -7.20
C HIS A 137 -9.28 -3.38 -5.70
N MET A 138 -8.22 -3.26 -4.88
CA MET A 138 -8.32 -3.45 -3.43
C MET A 138 -9.19 -2.39 -2.75
N CYS A 139 -9.12 -1.13 -3.16
CA CYS A 139 -9.98 -0.09 -2.62
C CYS A 139 -11.47 -0.43 -2.83
N GLU A 140 -11.83 -0.87 -4.03
CA GLU A 140 -13.20 -1.22 -4.40
C GLU A 140 -13.69 -2.48 -3.69
N ILE A 141 -12.82 -3.49 -3.55
CA ILE A 141 -13.13 -4.72 -2.79
C ILE A 141 -13.40 -4.37 -1.32
N LEU A 142 -12.51 -3.63 -0.68
CA LEU A 142 -12.68 -3.24 0.72
C LEU A 142 -13.84 -2.27 0.92
N ASN A 143 -14.23 -1.51 -0.10
CA ASN A 143 -15.39 -0.62 -0.05
C ASN A 143 -16.73 -1.37 0.05
N GLN A 144 -16.77 -2.67 -0.28
CA GLN A 144 -17.97 -3.50 -0.06
C GLN A 144 -18.17 -3.86 1.41
N LEU A 145 -17.14 -3.72 2.26
CA LEU A 145 -17.21 -3.98 3.68
C LEU A 145 -17.82 -2.77 4.41
N THR A 146 -18.52 -3.01 5.53
CA THR A 146 -19.17 -1.93 6.28
C THR A 146 -18.18 -1.12 7.11
N ALA A 147 -17.19 -1.76 7.72
CA ALA A 147 -16.39 -1.17 8.77
C ALA A 147 -15.25 -0.20 8.35
N PRO A 148 -14.62 -0.29 7.15
CA PRO A 148 -13.55 0.64 6.82
C PRO A 148 -14.01 2.10 6.89
N ALA A 149 -13.19 2.96 7.53
CA ALA A 149 -13.47 4.38 7.70
C ALA A 149 -12.95 5.21 6.53
N TYR A 150 -11.73 4.90 6.03
CA TYR A 150 -11.11 5.68 4.98
C TYR A 150 -10.39 4.79 3.97
N LEU A 151 -10.74 4.94 2.70
CA LEU A 151 -10.12 4.25 1.58
C LEU A 151 -9.82 5.28 0.49
N VAL A 152 -8.55 5.41 0.12
CA VAL A 152 -8.10 6.39 -0.87
C VAL A 152 -7.04 5.78 -1.77
N ARG A 153 -7.09 6.13 -3.05
CA ARG A 153 -6.04 5.79 -4.02
C ARG A 153 -5.32 7.04 -4.46
N THR A 154 -3.99 7.02 -4.34
CA THR A 154 -3.08 8.12 -4.67
C THR A 154 -1.94 7.62 -5.56
N SER A 155 -1.05 8.52 -5.94
CA SER A 155 0.20 8.22 -6.65
C SER A 155 1.28 9.24 -6.29
N CYS A 156 2.53 8.94 -6.60
CA CYS A 156 3.65 9.87 -6.46
C CYS A 156 4.31 10.22 -7.81
N ASN A 157 3.60 10.02 -8.93
CA ASN A 157 4.13 10.24 -10.29
C ASN A 157 4.32 11.71 -10.67
N THR A 158 3.67 12.64 -9.97
CA THR A 158 3.80 14.09 -10.16
C THR A 158 3.95 14.81 -8.82
N PRO A 159 4.51 16.05 -8.78
CA PRO A 159 4.59 16.84 -7.54
C PRO A 159 3.23 17.05 -6.87
N GLN A 160 2.18 17.30 -7.64
CA GLN A 160 0.82 17.48 -7.13
C GLN A 160 0.30 16.20 -6.46
N ASN A 161 0.57 15.04 -7.04
CA ASN A 161 0.16 13.76 -6.50
C ASN A 161 1.00 13.39 -5.25
N VAL A 162 2.26 13.78 -5.17
CA VAL A 162 3.08 13.65 -3.95
C VAL A 162 2.44 14.42 -2.78
N ILE A 163 2.01 15.67 -3.00
CA ILE A 163 1.31 16.48 -1.98
C ILE A 163 0.01 15.81 -1.55
N LYS A 164 -0.80 15.32 -2.51
CA LYS A 164 -2.06 14.62 -2.22
C LYS A 164 -1.82 13.33 -1.44
N THR A 165 -0.75 12.58 -1.77
CA THR A 165 -0.38 11.37 -1.04
C THR A 165 0.00 11.68 0.40
N LYS A 166 0.78 12.74 0.65
CA LYS A 166 1.11 13.21 2.00
C LYS A 166 -0.15 13.54 2.81
N GLN A 167 -1.07 14.31 2.21
CA GLN A 167 -2.36 14.66 2.84
C GLN A 167 -3.21 13.41 3.16
N ALA A 168 -3.22 12.42 2.26
CA ALA A 168 -3.94 11.17 2.47
C ALA A 168 -3.36 10.34 3.62
N ILE A 169 -2.02 10.27 3.73
CA ILE A 169 -1.33 9.60 4.85
C ILE A 169 -1.65 10.31 6.16
N HIS A 170 -1.53 11.65 6.19
CA HIS A 170 -1.86 12.46 7.36
C HIS A 170 -3.31 12.18 7.83
N LYS A 171 -4.27 12.22 6.90
CA LYS A 171 -5.67 11.96 7.22
C LYS A 171 -5.90 10.54 7.73
N ALA A 172 -5.27 9.54 7.14
CA ALA A 172 -5.38 8.15 7.58
C ALA A 172 -4.83 7.96 9.01
N PHE A 173 -3.71 8.60 9.34
CA PHE A 173 -3.15 8.60 10.69
C PHE A 173 -4.05 9.35 11.67
N GLN A 174 -4.59 10.50 11.29
CA GLN A 174 -5.55 11.23 12.12
C GLN A 174 -6.81 10.41 12.40
N ASN A 175 -7.36 9.74 11.40
CA ASN A 175 -8.51 8.86 11.60
C ASN A 175 -8.22 7.73 12.60
N GLN A 176 -7.00 7.19 12.59
CA GLN A 176 -6.60 6.19 13.58
C GLN A 176 -6.50 6.78 14.99
N LEU A 177 -5.96 8.00 15.15
CA LEU A 177 -5.92 8.70 16.45
C LEU A 177 -7.32 9.00 16.97
N ASP A 178 -8.23 9.35 16.07
CA ASP A 178 -9.64 9.61 16.38
C ASP A 178 -10.45 8.32 16.66
N GLY A 179 -9.83 7.15 16.55
CA GLY A 179 -10.50 5.87 16.78
C GLY A 179 -11.53 5.48 15.74
N LYS A 180 -11.46 6.03 14.52
CA LYS A 180 -12.44 5.76 13.45
C LYS A 180 -12.35 4.35 12.86
N GLY A 181 -11.26 3.63 13.12
CA GLY A 181 -11.05 2.27 12.64
C GLY A 181 -10.14 2.19 11.41
N PHE A 182 -10.39 1.19 10.57
CA PHE A 182 -9.51 0.82 9.46
C PHE A 182 -9.41 1.90 8.38
N SER A 183 -8.18 2.29 8.08
CA SER A 183 -7.87 3.22 6.98
C SER A 183 -6.86 2.58 6.02
N MET A 184 -7.02 2.78 4.71
CA MET A 184 -6.05 2.34 3.69
C MET A 184 -5.73 3.46 2.71
N VAL A 185 -4.43 3.69 2.50
CA VAL A 185 -3.90 4.55 1.44
C VAL A 185 -3.22 3.65 0.41
N GLU A 186 -3.90 3.40 -0.70
CA GLU A 186 -3.31 2.75 -1.87
C GLU A 186 -2.48 3.77 -2.66
N ILE A 187 -1.22 3.45 -2.92
CA ILE A 187 -0.31 4.33 -3.65
C ILE A 187 0.17 3.62 -4.91
N VAL A 188 -0.35 4.06 -6.06
CA VAL A 188 0.10 3.56 -7.35
C VAL A 188 1.51 4.07 -7.62
N THR A 189 2.45 3.14 -7.81
CA THR A 189 3.89 3.44 -7.95
C THR A 189 4.49 2.69 -9.14
N ASN A 190 5.77 2.94 -9.39
CA ASN A 190 6.53 2.27 -10.45
C ASN A 190 7.46 1.17 -9.92
N CYS A 191 7.83 0.27 -10.82
CA CYS A 191 8.95 -0.65 -10.68
C CYS A 191 9.80 -0.65 -11.97
N PRO A 192 10.63 0.38 -12.22
CA PRO A 192 11.35 0.54 -13.49
C PRO A 192 12.13 -0.72 -13.87
N THR A 193 12.85 -1.31 -12.92
CA THR A 193 13.68 -2.51 -13.13
C THR A 193 12.89 -3.68 -13.70
N ASN A 194 11.77 -4.05 -13.07
CA ASN A 194 10.98 -5.21 -13.52
C ASN A 194 10.00 -4.87 -14.65
N TRP A 195 9.69 -3.60 -14.86
CA TRP A 195 8.97 -3.16 -16.04
C TRP A 195 9.87 -3.04 -17.28
N GLY A 196 11.22 -3.05 -17.07
CA GLY A 196 12.19 -2.86 -18.14
C GLY A 196 12.13 -1.45 -18.76
N LEU A 197 11.78 -0.46 -17.96
CA LEU A 197 11.62 0.94 -18.38
C LEU A 197 12.66 1.85 -17.74
N ASP A 198 13.00 2.92 -18.45
CA ASP A 198 13.72 4.05 -17.87
C ASP A 198 12.88 4.67 -16.72
N PRO A 199 13.52 5.24 -15.68
CA PRO A 199 12.78 5.88 -14.58
C PRO A 199 11.75 6.94 -15.03
N LEU A 200 12.06 7.77 -16.02
CA LEU A 200 11.11 8.79 -16.52
C LEU A 200 9.98 8.15 -17.34
N ASP A 201 10.28 7.16 -18.16
CA ASP A 201 9.26 6.44 -18.93
C ASP A 201 8.34 5.62 -18.02
N SER A 202 8.85 5.13 -16.89
CA SER A 202 8.02 4.47 -15.88
C SER A 202 7.01 5.41 -15.22
N LEU A 203 7.30 6.72 -15.12
CA LEU A 203 6.33 7.71 -14.65
C LEU A 203 5.21 7.92 -15.68
N LYS A 204 5.55 8.00 -16.97
CA LYS A 204 4.57 8.06 -18.06
C LYS A 204 3.70 6.78 -18.09
N PHE A 205 4.32 5.62 -17.88
CA PHE A 205 3.58 4.34 -17.80
C PHE A 205 2.55 4.35 -16.67
N ILE A 206 2.88 4.93 -15.50
CA ILE A 206 1.86 5.13 -14.45
C ILE A 206 0.69 5.93 -15.02
N GLU A 207 0.97 7.11 -15.60
CA GLU A 207 -0.07 8.03 -16.07
C GLU A 207 -0.93 7.43 -17.17
N GLU A 208 -0.30 6.78 -18.18
CA GLU A 208 -0.96 6.30 -19.38
C GLU A 208 -1.59 4.91 -19.23
N LYS A 209 -1.09 4.08 -18.32
CA LYS A 209 -1.51 2.67 -18.21
C LYS A 209 -2.05 2.31 -16.82
N MET A 210 -1.35 2.71 -15.75
CA MET A 210 -1.77 2.33 -14.40
C MET A 210 -2.99 3.14 -13.93
N LEU A 211 -2.99 4.47 -14.12
CA LEU A 211 -4.08 5.32 -13.64
C LEU A 211 -5.41 5.14 -14.37
N PRO A 212 -5.49 4.78 -15.67
CA PRO A 212 -6.75 4.37 -16.30
C PRO A 212 -7.37 3.13 -15.65
N GLU A 213 -6.56 2.15 -15.22
CA GLU A 213 -7.04 0.95 -14.51
C GLU A 213 -7.31 1.24 -13.02
N TYR A 214 -6.47 2.07 -12.39
CA TYR A 214 -6.53 2.44 -10.98
C TYR A 214 -6.77 3.95 -10.82
N PRO A 215 -8.00 4.46 -11.06
CA PRO A 215 -8.30 5.88 -10.97
C PRO A 215 -8.03 6.43 -9.56
N LEU A 216 -7.37 7.60 -9.49
CA LEU A 216 -7.06 8.25 -8.22
C LEU A 216 -8.31 8.88 -7.62
N GLY A 217 -8.41 8.88 -6.30
CA GLY A 217 -9.49 9.54 -5.59
C GLY A 217 -9.78 8.93 -4.22
N VAL A 218 -10.66 9.59 -3.50
CA VAL A 218 -11.23 9.08 -2.25
C VAL A 218 -12.39 8.16 -2.61
N ILE A 219 -12.32 6.90 -2.19
CA ILE A 219 -13.33 5.88 -2.42
C ILE A 219 -14.31 5.83 -1.25
N ARG A 220 -13.79 6.06 -0.04
CA ARG A 220 -14.58 6.14 1.19
C ARG A 220 -13.98 7.14 2.16
N ASP A 221 -14.84 7.89 2.86
CA ASP A 221 -14.47 8.84 3.91
C ASP A 221 -15.67 8.98 4.89
N ARG A 222 -15.50 8.48 6.13
CA ARG A 222 -16.54 8.49 7.19
C ARG A 222 -16.06 9.16 8.47
#